data_86606f521d6a863ac3c3af68f922a899
#
_entry.id   86606f521d6a863ac3c3af68f922a899
#
_cell.length_a   1.000
_cell.length_b   1.000
_cell.length_c   1.000
_cell.angle_alpha   90.00
_cell.angle_beta   90.00
_cell.angle_gamma   90.00
#
_symmetry.space_group_name_H-M   'P 1'
#
loop_
_entity.id
_entity.type
_entity.pdbx_description
1 polymer ?
#
loop_
_entity_poly.entity_id
_entity_poly.type
_entity_poly.pdbx_seq_one_letter_code
_entity_poly.pdbx_strand_id
1 'polypeptide(L)'
;MEPSALIEMFGEVCEAITRAVDPIQGDDRRARTPRPGQYAIDIVADEAALAVMDGRDLTIVSEESGISGPQGSEITVVIDPIDGSSNASRNIPYWATSLCALDKDGALAAMVVNHATCEMTTAVRGQGALRNGKPILASPVTRVEDAFVALSTFPGRMLQWKQFRALGSCALALCDVGAGVFDGYFDAGSVHAPWDYLGGYLVCREAGALVVDRHDRPLAIADPNARRHLVAAGSPELLAALGQAAG
;
A
#
# COMPACT_ATOMS: atom_id res chain seq x y z
N MET A 1 6.24 -11.59 -17.63
CA MET A 1 4.95 -10.93 -18.04
C MET A 1 5.20 -9.45 -18.24
N GLU A 2 4.60 -8.85 -19.29
CA GLU A 2 4.76 -7.41 -19.57
C GLU A 2 4.05 -6.55 -18.52
N PRO A 3 4.57 -5.38 -18.17
CA PRO A 3 3.97 -4.51 -17.15
C PRO A 3 2.51 -4.10 -17.43
N SER A 4 2.15 -3.88 -18.70
CA SER A 4 0.77 -3.56 -19.08
C SER A 4 -0.21 -4.68 -18.77
N ALA A 5 0.20 -5.94 -19.02
CA ALA A 5 -0.61 -7.11 -18.70
C ALA A 5 -0.74 -7.33 -17.17
N LEU A 6 0.27 -6.93 -16.39
CA LEU A 6 0.18 -6.92 -14.92
C LEU A 6 -0.85 -5.89 -14.43
N ILE A 7 -0.82 -4.67 -14.96
CA ILE A 7 -1.78 -3.62 -14.60
C ILE A 7 -3.21 -4.01 -14.98
N GLU A 8 -3.42 -4.63 -16.15
CA GLU A 8 -4.74 -5.14 -16.57
C GLU A 8 -5.23 -6.22 -15.59
N MET A 9 -4.41 -7.22 -15.30
CA MET A 9 -4.73 -8.26 -14.32
C MET A 9 -5.04 -7.67 -12.92
N PHE A 10 -4.28 -6.68 -12.46
CA PHE A 10 -4.54 -6.01 -11.18
C PHE A 10 -5.91 -5.31 -11.18
N GLY A 11 -6.31 -4.73 -12.30
CA GLY A 11 -7.66 -4.20 -12.48
C GLY A 11 -8.74 -5.27 -12.32
N GLU A 12 -8.56 -6.44 -12.98
CA GLU A 12 -9.46 -7.60 -12.84
C GLU A 12 -9.57 -8.08 -11.38
N VAL A 13 -8.43 -8.12 -10.66
CA VAL A 13 -8.39 -8.49 -9.23
C VAL A 13 -9.21 -7.49 -8.40
N CYS A 14 -8.96 -6.19 -8.56
CA CYS A 14 -9.69 -5.16 -7.80
C CYS A 14 -11.19 -5.18 -8.08
N GLU A 15 -11.62 -5.41 -9.34
CA GLU A 15 -13.02 -5.57 -9.69
C GLU A 15 -13.64 -6.84 -9.06
N ALA A 16 -12.90 -7.95 -9.02
CA ALA A 16 -13.35 -9.19 -8.39
C ALA A 16 -13.56 -8.99 -6.89
N ILE A 17 -12.62 -8.34 -6.20
CA ILE A 17 -12.73 -7.98 -4.79
C ILE A 17 -13.95 -7.09 -4.55
N THR A 18 -14.13 -6.03 -5.35
CA THR A 18 -15.30 -5.13 -5.24
C THR A 18 -16.60 -5.93 -5.32
N ARG A 19 -16.75 -6.79 -6.35
CA ARG A 19 -17.95 -7.62 -6.53
C ARG A 19 -18.19 -8.58 -5.37
N ALA A 20 -17.15 -9.09 -4.73
CA ALA A 20 -17.24 -10.02 -3.63
C ALA A 20 -17.57 -9.33 -2.29
N VAL A 21 -17.03 -8.14 -2.05
CA VAL A 21 -17.12 -7.43 -0.77
C VAL A 21 -18.32 -6.49 -0.68
N ASP A 22 -18.73 -5.83 -1.77
CA ASP A 22 -19.82 -4.85 -1.79
C ASP A 22 -21.17 -5.38 -1.26
N PRO A 23 -21.57 -6.64 -1.54
CA PRO A 23 -22.82 -7.18 -1.01
C PRO A 23 -22.82 -7.38 0.52
N ILE A 24 -21.63 -7.45 1.14
CA ILE A 24 -21.48 -7.73 2.58
C ILE A 24 -21.72 -6.44 3.37
N GLN A 25 -22.78 -6.40 4.18
CA GLN A 25 -23.21 -5.20 4.88
C GLN A 25 -23.47 -5.47 6.38
N GLY A 26 -23.63 -4.41 7.17
CA GLY A 26 -24.05 -4.48 8.55
C GLY A 26 -23.10 -5.28 9.44
N ASP A 27 -23.64 -6.21 10.22
CA ASP A 27 -22.88 -7.02 11.19
C ASP A 27 -21.97 -8.04 10.49
N ASP A 28 -22.37 -8.56 9.32
CA ASP A 28 -21.54 -9.48 8.53
C ASP A 28 -20.24 -8.80 8.07
N ARG A 29 -20.30 -7.52 7.73
CA ARG A 29 -19.11 -6.73 7.35
C ARG A 29 -18.13 -6.55 8.53
N ARG A 30 -18.64 -6.62 9.78
CA ARG A 30 -17.84 -6.50 11.01
C ARG A 30 -17.46 -7.84 11.61
N ALA A 31 -17.93 -8.95 11.03
CA ALA A 31 -17.67 -10.28 11.54
C ALA A 31 -16.15 -10.54 11.61
N ARG A 32 -15.71 -11.11 12.72
CA ARG A 32 -14.30 -11.47 12.97
C ARG A 32 -14.08 -12.94 12.70
N THR A 33 -12.87 -13.27 12.23
CA THR A 33 -12.39 -14.65 12.22
C THR A 33 -11.70 -15.00 13.55
N PRO A 34 -11.34 -16.26 13.78
CA PRO A 34 -10.52 -16.64 14.93
C PRO A 34 -9.10 -16.03 14.93
N ARG A 35 -8.58 -15.60 13.76
CA ARG A 35 -7.26 -14.96 13.66
C ARG A 35 -7.35 -13.51 14.20
N PRO A 36 -6.49 -13.13 15.16
CA PRO A 36 -6.49 -11.76 15.69
C PRO A 36 -6.27 -10.72 14.58
N GLY A 37 -7.07 -9.67 14.59
CA GLY A 37 -6.97 -8.57 13.61
C GLY A 37 -7.79 -8.78 12.34
N GLN A 38 -8.11 -10.02 11.94
CA GLN A 38 -8.75 -10.37 10.69
C GLN A 38 -10.29 -10.28 10.76
N TYR A 39 -10.89 -9.73 9.71
CA TYR A 39 -12.33 -9.75 9.47
C TYR A 39 -12.71 -10.83 8.43
N ALA A 40 -13.97 -11.24 8.43
CA ALA A 40 -14.46 -12.20 7.44
C ALA A 40 -14.38 -11.66 6.00
N ILE A 41 -14.52 -10.33 5.82
CA ILE A 41 -14.39 -9.67 4.51
C ILE A 41 -12.97 -9.80 3.92
N ASP A 42 -11.93 -9.90 4.77
CA ASP A 42 -10.55 -10.05 4.32
C ASP A 42 -10.37 -11.39 3.60
N ILE A 43 -10.95 -12.46 4.15
CA ILE A 43 -10.93 -13.80 3.53
C ILE A 43 -11.69 -13.80 2.20
N VAL A 44 -12.88 -13.18 2.15
CA VAL A 44 -13.69 -13.09 0.93
C VAL A 44 -12.95 -12.33 -0.17
N ALA A 45 -12.25 -11.26 0.19
CA ALA A 45 -11.44 -10.47 -0.73
C ALA A 45 -10.23 -11.26 -1.24
N ASP A 46 -9.54 -11.98 -0.35
CA ASP A 46 -8.40 -12.83 -0.70
C ASP A 46 -8.79 -13.95 -1.67
N GLU A 47 -9.86 -14.70 -1.37
CA GLU A 47 -10.39 -15.75 -2.24
C GLU A 47 -10.74 -15.21 -3.64
N ALA A 48 -11.37 -14.04 -3.72
CA ALA A 48 -11.72 -13.40 -4.98
C ALA A 48 -10.47 -12.99 -5.78
N ALA A 49 -9.44 -12.46 -5.11
CA ALA A 49 -8.17 -12.09 -5.70
C ALA A 49 -7.42 -13.29 -6.26
N LEU A 50 -7.29 -14.35 -5.45
CA LEU A 50 -6.58 -15.57 -5.83
C LEU A 50 -7.25 -16.26 -7.02
N ALA A 51 -8.59 -16.28 -7.09
CA ALA A 51 -9.32 -16.88 -8.20
C ALA A 51 -9.01 -16.21 -9.56
N VAL A 52 -8.73 -14.91 -9.59
CA VAL A 52 -8.31 -14.20 -10.82
C VAL A 52 -6.88 -14.56 -11.23
N MET A 53 -6.00 -14.79 -10.26
CA MET A 53 -4.58 -15.08 -10.49
C MET A 53 -4.29 -16.57 -10.68
N ASP A 54 -5.26 -17.45 -10.43
CA ASP A 54 -5.12 -18.88 -10.54
C ASP A 54 -4.70 -19.33 -11.97
N GLY A 55 -3.87 -20.35 -12.04
CA GLY A 55 -3.36 -20.89 -13.30
C GLY A 55 -2.34 -20.01 -14.05
N ARG A 56 -1.98 -18.86 -13.50
CA ARG A 56 -0.91 -17.99 -14.05
C ARG A 56 0.45 -18.41 -13.47
N ASP A 57 1.52 -18.21 -14.23
CA ASP A 57 2.90 -18.47 -13.76
C ASP A 57 3.40 -17.32 -12.88
N LEU A 58 2.82 -17.21 -11.67
CA LEU A 58 3.09 -16.20 -10.67
C LEU A 58 3.28 -16.82 -9.30
N THR A 59 4.32 -16.42 -8.57
CA THR A 59 4.34 -16.61 -7.11
C THR A 59 3.49 -15.49 -6.49
N ILE A 60 2.57 -15.83 -5.60
CA ILE A 60 1.69 -14.87 -4.91
C ILE A 60 2.04 -14.86 -3.43
N VAL A 61 2.18 -13.68 -2.86
CA VAL A 61 2.37 -13.46 -1.41
C VAL A 61 1.22 -12.59 -0.92
N SER A 62 0.25 -13.22 -0.26
CA SER A 62 -0.93 -12.53 0.30
C SER A 62 -0.80 -12.39 1.81
N GLU A 63 -1.35 -11.30 2.36
CA GLU A 63 -1.50 -11.11 3.81
C GLU A 63 -2.32 -12.24 4.45
N GLU A 64 -3.38 -12.68 3.77
CA GLU A 64 -4.37 -13.57 4.35
C GLU A 64 -4.02 -15.04 4.17
N SER A 65 -3.66 -15.45 2.97
CA SER A 65 -3.39 -16.86 2.62
C SER A 65 -1.91 -17.23 2.56
N GLY A 66 -0.99 -16.26 2.69
CA GLY A 66 0.44 -16.49 2.64
C GLY A 66 0.96 -16.72 1.21
N ILE A 67 1.85 -17.71 1.01
CA ILE A 67 2.49 -17.96 -0.29
C ILE A 67 1.70 -19.01 -1.05
N SER A 68 1.38 -18.72 -2.32
CA SER A 68 0.72 -19.64 -3.25
C SER A 68 1.30 -19.53 -4.66
N GLY A 69 0.86 -20.43 -5.56
CA GLY A 69 1.37 -20.51 -6.93
C GLY A 69 2.73 -21.20 -7.04
N PRO A 70 3.29 -21.34 -8.26
CA PRO A 70 4.59 -21.95 -8.49
C PRO A 70 5.71 -21.13 -7.87
N GLN A 71 6.55 -21.79 -7.06
CA GLN A 71 7.72 -21.13 -6.46
C GLN A 71 8.84 -20.99 -7.49
N GLY A 72 9.43 -19.78 -7.55
CA GLY A 72 10.51 -19.49 -8.50
C GLY A 72 10.03 -18.95 -9.84
N SER A 73 8.77 -18.54 -9.95
CA SER A 73 8.29 -17.76 -11.08
C SER A 73 9.11 -16.47 -11.25
N GLU A 74 9.25 -15.98 -12.48
CA GLU A 74 9.96 -14.73 -12.77
C GLU A 74 9.29 -13.53 -12.10
N ILE A 75 7.99 -13.62 -11.85
CA ILE A 75 7.19 -12.56 -11.21
C ILE A 75 6.61 -13.05 -9.90
N THR A 76 6.80 -12.27 -8.84
CA THR A 76 6.11 -12.42 -7.57
C THR A 76 5.13 -11.27 -7.39
N VAL A 77 3.86 -11.57 -7.16
CA VAL A 77 2.82 -10.59 -6.82
C VAL A 77 2.64 -10.59 -5.31
N VAL A 78 2.82 -9.43 -4.69
CA VAL A 78 2.53 -9.19 -3.27
C VAL A 78 1.21 -8.43 -3.19
N ILE A 79 0.27 -8.94 -2.40
CA ILE A 79 -1.07 -8.37 -2.27
C ILE A 79 -1.50 -8.20 -0.82
N ASP A 80 -2.08 -7.04 -0.52
CA ASP A 80 -3.01 -6.84 0.58
C ASP A 80 -4.41 -6.70 -0.03
N PRO A 81 -5.29 -7.69 0.20
CA PRO A 81 -6.65 -7.63 -0.34
C PRO A 81 -7.47 -6.47 0.24
N ILE A 82 -7.28 -6.15 1.54
CA ILE A 82 -7.97 -5.03 2.22
C ILE A 82 -7.03 -4.33 3.20
N ASP A 83 -6.15 -3.45 2.73
CA ASP A 83 -5.41 -2.53 3.59
C ASP A 83 -6.36 -1.51 4.24
N GLY A 84 -6.45 -1.57 5.56
CA GLY A 84 -7.42 -0.80 6.33
C GLY A 84 -8.72 -1.56 6.59
N SER A 85 -8.68 -2.88 6.89
CA SER A 85 -9.85 -3.73 7.18
C SER A 85 -10.76 -3.16 8.28
N SER A 86 -10.19 -2.50 9.28
CA SER A 86 -10.96 -1.81 10.31
C SER A 86 -11.81 -0.66 9.76
N ASN A 87 -11.29 0.08 8.77
CA ASN A 87 -12.02 1.12 8.06
C ASN A 87 -13.09 0.50 7.17
N ALA A 88 -12.72 -0.51 6.37
CA ALA A 88 -13.64 -1.22 5.50
C ALA A 88 -14.84 -1.78 6.29
N SER A 89 -14.57 -2.42 7.44
CA SER A 89 -15.62 -2.99 8.30
C SER A 89 -16.58 -1.96 8.90
N ARG A 90 -16.18 -0.69 8.95
CA ARG A 90 -16.94 0.43 9.54
C ARG A 90 -17.45 1.43 8.53
N ASN A 91 -17.27 1.16 7.22
CA ASN A 91 -17.58 2.07 6.12
C ASN A 91 -16.86 3.45 6.23
N ILE A 92 -15.65 3.47 6.81
CA ILE A 92 -14.79 4.63 6.74
C ILE A 92 -14.15 4.64 5.34
N PRO A 93 -14.26 5.72 4.54
CA PRO A 93 -13.91 5.71 3.12
C PRO A 93 -12.39 5.81 2.86
N TYR A 94 -11.58 5.04 3.58
CA TYR A 94 -10.12 5.03 3.44
C TYR A 94 -9.57 3.61 3.67
N TRP A 95 -9.77 2.75 2.68
CA TRP A 95 -9.31 1.36 2.64
C TRP A 95 -9.10 0.93 1.19
N ALA A 96 -8.17 0.03 0.95
CA ALA A 96 -7.73 -0.28 -0.41
C ALA A 96 -7.36 -1.74 -0.61
N THR A 97 -7.38 -2.18 -1.87
CA THR A 97 -6.53 -3.29 -2.33
C THR A 97 -5.19 -2.72 -2.78
N SER A 98 -4.10 -3.33 -2.32
CA SER A 98 -2.72 -2.97 -2.68
C SER A 98 -2.05 -4.16 -3.38
N LEU A 99 -1.59 -3.97 -4.62
CA LEU A 99 -0.92 -4.96 -5.44
C LEU A 99 0.43 -4.43 -5.91
N CYS A 100 1.46 -5.26 -5.81
CA CYS A 100 2.78 -4.97 -6.38
C CYS A 100 3.41 -6.24 -6.97
N ALA A 101 3.76 -6.20 -8.25
CA ALA A 101 4.59 -7.21 -8.88
C ALA A 101 6.06 -6.88 -8.70
N LEU A 102 6.85 -7.89 -8.34
CA LEU A 102 8.30 -7.82 -8.27
C LEU A 102 8.92 -8.79 -9.29
N ASP A 103 10.01 -8.38 -9.90
CA ASP A 103 10.91 -9.23 -10.66
C ASP A 103 12.30 -9.29 -10.00
N LYS A 104 13.29 -9.84 -10.68
CA LYS A 104 14.69 -9.91 -10.19
C LYS A 104 15.32 -8.54 -9.90
N ASP A 105 14.81 -7.46 -10.49
CA ASP A 105 15.32 -6.09 -10.35
C ASP A 105 14.50 -5.26 -9.32
N GLY A 106 13.51 -5.87 -8.67
CA GLY A 106 12.68 -5.27 -7.61
C GLY A 106 11.25 -4.96 -8.05
N ALA A 107 10.60 -3.95 -7.47
CA ALA A 107 9.22 -3.58 -7.79
C ALA A 107 9.09 -3.15 -9.26
N LEU A 108 8.17 -3.78 -9.99
CA LEU A 108 7.98 -3.64 -11.44
C LEU A 108 6.71 -2.87 -11.80
N ALA A 109 5.58 -3.29 -11.24
CA ALA A 109 4.28 -2.69 -11.50
C ALA A 109 3.45 -2.72 -10.22
N ALA A 110 2.66 -1.67 -9.99
CA ALA A 110 1.80 -1.57 -8.81
C ALA A 110 0.44 -0.95 -9.14
N MET A 111 -0.56 -1.37 -8.38
CA MET A 111 -1.89 -0.77 -8.36
C MET A 111 -2.41 -0.72 -6.93
N VAL A 112 -2.93 0.44 -6.53
CA VAL A 112 -3.65 0.64 -5.27
C VAL A 112 -4.99 1.26 -5.58
N VAL A 113 -6.08 0.60 -5.16
CA VAL A 113 -7.45 1.07 -5.41
C VAL A 113 -8.15 1.34 -4.09
N ASN A 114 -8.55 2.59 -3.86
CA ASN A 114 -9.48 2.93 -2.78
C ASN A 114 -10.90 2.53 -3.21
N HIS A 115 -11.43 1.45 -2.65
CA HIS A 115 -12.74 0.93 -3.03
C HIS A 115 -13.91 1.83 -2.63
N ALA A 116 -13.74 2.66 -1.59
CA ALA A 116 -14.80 3.56 -1.15
C ALA A 116 -14.97 4.78 -2.07
N THR A 117 -13.93 5.19 -2.76
CA THR A 117 -13.93 6.37 -3.65
C THR A 117 -13.76 6.00 -5.13
N CYS A 118 -13.47 4.72 -5.43
CA CYS A 118 -13.09 4.24 -6.75
C CYS A 118 -11.84 4.93 -7.33
N GLU A 119 -11.00 5.49 -6.46
CA GLU A 119 -9.75 6.11 -6.88
C GLU A 119 -8.68 5.03 -7.09
N MET A 120 -8.11 5.01 -8.28
CA MET A 120 -7.07 4.06 -8.69
C MET A 120 -5.75 4.77 -8.89
N THR A 121 -4.70 4.30 -8.22
CA THR A 121 -3.32 4.77 -8.39
C THR A 121 -2.48 3.62 -8.94
N THR A 122 -1.74 3.87 -10.04
CA THR A 122 -0.87 2.88 -10.69
C THR A 122 0.53 3.42 -10.86
N ALA A 123 1.51 2.53 -10.86
CA ALA A 123 2.89 2.85 -11.20
C ALA A 123 3.55 1.69 -11.93
N VAL A 124 4.43 2.03 -12.87
CA VAL A 124 5.31 1.07 -13.57
C VAL A 124 6.72 1.61 -13.50
N ARG A 125 7.68 0.76 -13.13
CA ARG A 125 9.09 1.13 -13.00
C ARG A 125 9.60 1.84 -14.26
N GLY A 126 10.09 3.10 -14.08
CA GLY A 126 10.62 3.95 -15.14
C GLY A 126 9.56 4.59 -16.04
N GLN A 127 8.26 4.47 -15.73
CA GLN A 127 7.19 5.06 -16.54
C GLN A 127 6.34 6.10 -15.79
N GLY A 128 6.70 6.39 -14.54
CA GLY A 128 5.96 7.31 -13.67
C GLY A 128 4.76 6.67 -12.99
N ALA A 129 4.03 7.49 -12.23
CA ALA A 129 2.83 7.11 -11.52
C ALA A 129 1.62 7.91 -12.00
N LEU A 130 0.46 7.25 -12.00
CA LEU A 130 -0.82 7.83 -12.45
C LEU A 130 -1.88 7.65 -11.36
N ARG A 131 -2.72 8.67 -11.17
CA ARG A 131 -3.97 8.58 -10.39
C ARG A 131 -5.15 8.83 -11.31
N ASN A 132 -6.03 7.84 -11.43
CA ASN A 132 -7.15 7.86 -12.39
C ASN A 132 -6.69 8.22 -13.82
N GLY A 133 -5.57 7.63 -14.27
CA GLY A 133 -4.99 7.86 -15.59
C GLY A 133 -4.27 9.20 -15.79
N LYS A 134 -4.15 10.03 -14.74
CA LYS A 134 -3.44 11.34 -14.81
C LYS A 134 -2.10 11.24 -14.07
N PRO A 135 -1.01 11.77 -14.63
CA PRO A 135 0.28 11.83 -13.96
C PRO A 135 0.19 12.54 -12.60
N ILE A 136 0.89 11.98 -11.61
CA ILE A 136 1.03 12.56 -10.28
C ILE A 136 2.49 12.86 -9.96
N LEU A 137 2.71 13.84 -9.10
CA LEU A 137 4.02 14.23 -8.61
C LEU A 137 3.96 14.50 -7.11
N ALA A 138 5.03 14.13 -6.42
CA ALA A 138 5.18 14.38 -5.00
C ALA A 138 5.30 15.88 -4.66
N SER A 139 4.97 16.22 -3.43
CA SER A 139 5.06 17.60 -2.91
C SER A 139 6.50 18.09 -2.81
N PRO A 140 6.78 19.36 -3.14
CA PRO A 140 8.10 19.96 -2.99
C PRO A 140 8.38 20.53 -1.58
N VAL A 141 7.53 20.32 -0.58
CA VAL A 141 7.70 20.83 0.78
C VAL A 141 8.94 20.24 1.42
N THR A 142 9.78 21.12 2.03
CA THR A 142 11.08 20.74 2.60
C THR A 142 11.13 20.86 4.13
N ARG A 143 10.24 21.65 4.74
CA ARG A 143 10.27 21.97 6.18
C ARG A 143 9.13 21.26 6.91
N VAL A 144 9.41 20.72 8.09
CA VAL A 144 8.41 20.02 8.92
C VAL A 144 7.26 20.93 9.32
N GLU A 145 7.54 22.18 9.68
CA GLU A 145 6.53 23.17 10.10
C GLU A 145 5.55 23.57 8.99
N ASP A 146 5.89 23.32 7.74
CA ASP A 146 5.02 23.55 6.59
C ASP A 146 4.32 22.26 6.13
N ALA A 147 4.73 21.11 6.66
CA ALA A 147 4.34 19.79 6.17
C ALA A 147 2.98 19.32 6.70
N PHE A 148 2.23 18.68 5.82
CA PHE A 148 1.03 17.93 6.11
C PHE A 148 1.36 16.43 6.04
N VAL A 149 1.40 15.73 7.18
CA VAL A 149 1.97 14.39 7.33
C VAL A 149 0.90 13.35 7.65
N ALA A 150 0.96 12.20 6.96
CA ALA A 150 0.19 11.02 7.36
C ALA A 150 0.95 10.20 8.41
N LEU A 151 0.21 9.64 9.38
CA LEU A 151 0.77 8.83 10.47
C LEU A 151 0.13 7.44 10.50
N SER A 152 0.90 6.41 10.81
CA SER A 152 0.36 5.09 11.15
C SER A 152 -0.06 5.00 12.62
N THR A 153 0.78 5.53 13.52
CA THR A 153 0.53 5.60 14.97
C THR A 153 1.00 6.92 15.54
N PHE A 154 0.60 7.22 16.77
CA PHE A 154 1.09 8.42 17.46
C PHE A 154 2.55 8.27 17.87
N PRO A 155 3.43 9.21 17.49
CA PRO A 155 4.82 9.22 17.96
C PRO A 155 4.89 9.53 19.45
N GLY A 156 5.90 9.00 20.12
CA GLY A 156 6.17 9.32 21.53
C GLY A 156 6.49 10.79 21.77
N ARG A 157 6.95 11.49 20.73
CA ARG A 157 7.16 12.94 20.69
C ARG A 157 6.49 13.54 19.46
N MET A 158 5.62 14.52 19.65
CA MET A 158 5.03 15.27 18.55
C MET A 158 6.07 16.16 17.88
N LEU A 159 6.13 16.07 16.54
CA LEU A 159 6.88 17.03 15.75
C LEU A 159 6.06 18.30 15.52
N GLN A 160 6.75 19.37 15.15
CA GLN A 160 6.10 20.65 14.85
C GLN A 160 5.67 20.72 13.37
N TRP A 161 4.98 19.66 12.88
CA TRP A 161 4.37 19.69 11.56
C TRP A 161 3.15 20.60 11.52
N LYS A 162 2.82 21.14 10.35
CA LYS A 162 1.67 22.02 10.16
C LYS A 162 0.34 21.33 10.46
N GLN A 163 0.20 20.09 9.97
CA GLN A 163 -0.98 19.24 10.14
C GLN A 163 -0.59 17.77 10.10
N PHE A 164 -1.44 16.91 10.66
CA PHE A 164 -1.29 15.46 10.50
C PHE A 164 -2.64 14.77 10.33
N ARG A 165 -2.60 13.55 9.79
CA ARG A 165 -3.72 12.61 9.72
C ARG A 165 -3.25 11.20 10.06
N ALA A 166 -4.11 10.46 10.76
CA ALA A 166 -3.96 9.02 10.97
C ALA A 166 -5.21 8.35 10.39
N LEU A 167 -5.13 7.92 9.14
CA LEU A 167 -6.29 7.49 8.38
C LEU A 167 -6.47 5.97 8.31
N GLY A 168 -5.44 5.18 8.65
CA GLY A 168 -5.56 3.74 8.89
C GLY A 168 -5.41 2.85 7.65
N SER A 169 -4.78 3.34 6.57
CA SER A 169 -4.33 2.56 5.41
C SER A 169 -2.93 3.05 5.04
N CYS A 170 -1.95 2.17 5.08
CA CYS A 170 -0.57 2.49 4.73
C CYS A 170 -0.42 2.66 3.21
N ALA A 171 -1.01 1.76 2.43
CA ALA A 171 -0.94 1.80 0.98
C ALA A 171 -1.51 3.11 0.42
N LEU A 172 -2.70 3.53 0.90
CA LEU A 172 -3.29 4.81 0.49
C LEU A 172 -2.46 6.01 0.94
N ALA A 173 -1.96 5.99 2.19
CA ALA A 173 -1.16 7.10 2.71
C ALA A 173 0.12 7.31 1.89
N LEU A 174 0.80 6.24 1.47
CA LEU A 174 1.94 6.33 0.56
C LEU A 174 1.55 6.82 -0.84
N CYS A 175 0.43 6.34 -1.39
CA CYS A 175 -0.10 6.86 -2.66
C CYS A 175 -0.42 8.36 -2.58
N ASP A 176 -0.93 8.82 -1.44
CA ASP A 176 -1.22 10.23 -1.19
C ASP A 176 0.06 11.06 -1.06
N VAL A 177 1.16 10.49 -0.53
CA VAL A 177 2.48 11.14 -0.58
C VAL A 177 2.98 11.24 -2.03
N GLY A 178 2.87 10.18 -2.82
CA GLY A 178 3.22 10.19 -4.25
C GLY A 178 2.40 11.20 -5.06
N ALA A 179 1.16 11.47 -4.66
CA ALA A 179 0.28 12.44 -5.32
C ALA A 179 0.38 13.86 -4.76
N GLY A 180 1.26 14.12 -3.78
CA GLY A 180 1.41 15.43 -3.14
C GLY A 180 0.20 15.88 -2.31
N VAL A 181 -0.70 14.95 -1.95
CA VAL A 181 -1.82 15.19 -1.01
C VAL A 181 -1.29 15.31 0.41
N PHE A 182 -0.37 14.41 0.77
CA PHE A 182 0.49 14.54 1.95
C PHE A 182 1.92 14.86 1.51
N ASP A 183 2.60 15.66 2.32
CA ASP A 183 4.01 15.98 2.09
C ASP A 183 4.94 14.87 2.57
N GLY A 184 4.48 14.07 3.54
CA GLY A 184 5.20 12.92 4.07
C GLY A 184 4.31 11.91 4.79
N TYR A 185 4.92 10.74 5.05
CA TYR A 185 4.36 9.66 5.86
C TYR A 185 5.37 9.27 6.93
N PHE A 186 4.88 9.04 8.14
CA PHE A 186 5.71 8.67 9.27
C PHE A 186 5.09 7.50 10.04
N ASP A 187 5.82 6.38 10.09
CA ASP A 187 5.48 5.25 10.94
C ASP A 187 6.09 5.43 12.33
N ALA A 188 5.25 5.76 13.30
CA ALA A 188 5.67 6.04 14.67
C ALA A 188 5.81 4.79 15.57
N GLY A 189 5.65 3.58 15.03
CA GLY A 189 5.79 2.37 15.84
C GLY A 189 5.01 1.16 15.34
N SER A 190 4.19 1.31 14.31
CA SER A 190 3.64 0.19 13.56
C SER A 190 4.76 -0.44 12.74
N VAL A 191 4.67 -1.74 12.51
CA VAL A 191 5.65 -2.48 11.74
C VAL A 191 4.94 -3.08 10.54
N HIS A 192 5.20 -2.51 9.35
CA HIS A 192 4.52 -2.88 8.12
C HIS A 192 5.14 -4.11 7.44
N ALA A 193 4.30 -5.00 6.96
CA ALA A 193 4.67 -6.10 6.07
C ALA A 193 4.77 -5.61 4.61
N PRO A 194 5.38 -6.40 3.71
CA PRO A 194 5.53 -6.02 2.30
C PRO A 194 4.22 -5.65 1.59
N TRP A 195 3.12 -6.32 1.90
CA TRP A 195 1.81 -6.08 1.30
C TRP A 195 1.23 -4.73 1.69
N ASP A 196 1.51 -4.22 2.89
CA ASP A 196 1.03 -2.91 3.36
C ASP A 196 1.64 -1.75 2.56
N TYR A 197 2.87 -1.91 2.04
CA TYR A 197 3.61 -0.77 1.52
C TYR A 197 4.11 -0.88 0.08
N LEU A 198 4.33 -2.08 -0.47
CA LEU A 198 5.02 -2.21 -1.76
C LEU A 198 4.29 -1.50 -2.91
N GLY A 199 2.96 -1.52 -2.93
CA GLY A 199 2.17 -0.77 -3.91
C GLY A 199 2.46 0.72 -3.83
N GLY A 200 2.27 1.32 -2.66
CA GLY A 200 2.54 2.73 -2.40
C GLY A 200 4.02 3.12 -2.52
N TYR A 201 4.95 2.19 -2.19
CA TYR A 201 6.38 2.39 -2.38
C TYR A 201 6.74 2.64 -3.85
N LEU A 202 6.25 1.80 -4.76
CA LEU A 202 6.53 2.01 -6.19
C LEU A 202 5.88 3.30 -6.69
N VAL A 203 4.64 3.58 -6.27
CA VAL A 203 3.95 4.85 -6.59
C VAL A 203 4.78 6.06 -6.14
N CYS A 204 5.25 6.08 -4.90
CA CYS A 204 6.10 7.15 -4.39
C CYS A 204 7.35 7.34 -5.25
N ARG A 205 8.08 6.26 -5.51
CA ARG A 205 9.32 6.33 -6.30
C ARG A 205 9.10 6.87 -7.70
N GLU A 206 8.08 6.41 -8.38
CA GLU A 206 7.74 6.82 -9.74
C GLU A 206 7.16 8.24 -9.80
N ALA A 207 6.59 8.74 -8.70
CA ALA A 207 6.12 10.11 -8.56
C ALA A 207 7.19 11.10 -8.05
N GLY A 208 8.43 10.63 -7.79
CA GLY A 208 9.54 11.45 -7.31
C GLY A 208 9.62 11.62 -5.79
N ALA A 209 8.79 10.92 -5.02
CA ALA A 209 8.94 10.85 -3.57
C ALA A 209 9.98 9.80 -3.16
N LEU A 210 10.44 9.92 -1.92
CA LEU A 210 11.40 9.04 -1.28
C LEU A 210 10.69 8.21 -0.22
N VAL A 211 10.97 6.92 -0.15
CA VAL A 211 10.50 6.01 0.91
C VAL A 211 11.68 5.20 1.40
N VAL A 212 11.88 5.17 2.71
CA VAL A 212 12.95 4.41 3.37
C VAL A 212 12.41 3.62 4.55
N ASP A 213 13.13 2.55 4.91
CA ASP A 213 13.02 1.93 6.24
C ASP A 213 13.91 2.70 7.22
N ARG A 214 13.45 2.97 8.42
CA ARG A 214 14.23 3.67 9.47
C ARG A 214 15.54 2.99 9.85
N HIS A 215 15.68 1.72 9.51
CA HIS A 215 16.90 0.92 9.76
C HIS A 215 17.68 0.63 8.47
N ASP A 216 17.43 1.39 7.41
CA ASP A 216 18.11 1.29 6.09
C ASP A 216 18.03 -0.10 5.45
N ARG A 217 16.99 -0.90 5.78
CA ARG A 217 16.80 -2.23 5.20
C ARG A 217 16.09 -2.13 3.84
N PRO A 218 16.37 -3.03 2.89
CA PRO A 218 15.70 -3.04 1.59
C PRO A 218 14.17 -3.13 1.73
N LEU A 219 13.44 -2.34 0.91
CA LEU A 219 11.97 -2.33 0.88
C LEU A 219 11.40 -3.24 -0.23
N ALA A 220 12.04 -3.34 -1.39
CA ALA A 220 11.56 -4.16 -2.50
C ALA A 220 11.84 -5.65 -2.25
N ILE A 221 11.07 -6.27 -1.36
CA ILE A 221 11.20 -7.66 -0.95
C ILE A 221 9.82 -8.32 -0.84
N ALA A 222 9.73 -9.62 -1.10
CA ALA A 222 8.49 -10.41 -1.01
C ALA A 222 8.49 -11.40 0.17
N ASP A 223 9.35 -11.18 1.18
CA ASP A 223 9.39 -12.04 2.38
C ASP A 223 8.18 -11.72 3.29
N PRO A 224 7.23 -12.68 3.48
CA PRO A 224 6.04 -12.46 4.30
C PRO A 224 6.35 -12.23 5.78
N ASN A 225 7.55 -12.61 6.24
CA ASN A 225 7.99 -12.42 7.61
C ASN A 225 8.70 -11.07 7.83
N ALA A 226 9.03 -10.36 6.76
CA ALA A 226 9.69 -9.07 6.87
C ALA A 226 8.75 -8.04 7.49
N ARG A 227 9.35 -7.16 8.29
CA ARG A 227 8.65 -6.00 8.89
C ARG A 227 9.54 -4.76 8.74
N ARG A 228 8.92 -3.62 8.38
CA ARG A 228 9.60 -2.35 8.11
C ARG A 228 8.97 -1.20 8.86
N HIS A 229 9.80 -0.24 9.24
CA HIS A 229 9.37 1.05 9.80
C HIS A 229 9.55 2.11 8.73
N LEU A 230 8.48 2.60 8.18
CA LEU A 230 8.51 3.43 6.98
C LEU A 230 8.55 4.92 7.31
N VAL A 231 9.37 5.65 6.57
CA VAL A 231 9.32 7.10 6.45
C VAL A 231 9.30 7.45 4.98
N ALA A 232 8.36 8.30 4.56
CA ALA A 232 8.30 8.80 3.20
C ALA A 232 8.15 10.32 3.18
N ALA A 233 8.68 10.95 2.14
CA ALA A 233 8.52 12.39 1.91
C ALA A 233 8.69 12.74 0.44
N GLY A 234 8.09 13.86 0.03
CA GLY A 234 8.22 14.42 -1.31
C GLY A 234 9.59 15.09 -1.57
N SER A 235 10.38 15.36 -0.51
CA SER A 235 11.71 15.96 -0.64
C SER A 235 12.73 15.28 0.28
N PRO A 236 14.04 15.29 -0.10
CA PRO A 236 15.12 14.74 0.73
C PRO A 236 15.24 15.44 2.09
N GLU A 237 15.04 16.75 2.13
CA GLU A 237 15.13 17.56 3.35
C GLU A 237 14.04 17.19 4.35
N LEU A 238 12.79 17.06 3.87
CA LEU A 238 11.68 16.65 4.73
C LEU A 238 11.85 15.20 5.19
N LEU A 239 12.34 14.30 4.32
CA LEU A 239 12.62 12.92 4.70
C LEU A 239 13.63 12.85 5.84
N ALA A 240 14.74 13.59 5.71
CA ALA A 240 15.78 13.64 6.74
C ALA A 240 15.24 14.18 8.07
N ALA A 241 14.41 15.23 8.04
CA ALA A 241 13.80 15.83 9.22
C ALA A 241 12.81 14.88 9.92
N LEU A 242 11.97 14.16 9.16
CA LEU A 242 11.07 13.14 9.70
C LEU A 242 11.83 11.95 10.28
N GLY A 243 12.90 11.49 9.62
CA GLY A 243 13.74 10.38 10.07
C GLY A 243 14.44 10.65 11.41
N GLN A 244 14.96 11.88 11.63
CA GLN A 244 15.61 12.28 12.89
C GLN A 244 14.63 12.35 14.07
N ALA A 245 13.39 12.60 13.81
CA ALA A 245 12.35 12.71 14.82
C ALA A 245 11.86 11.34 15.33
N ALA A 246 12.27 10.30 14.67
CA ALA A 246 11.92 8.92 14.95
C ALA A 246 12.84 8.24 15.99
N GLY A 247 13.88 8.95 16.49
CA GLY A 247 14.84 8.50 17.51
C GLY A 247 14.35 8.64 18.94
#